data_f2474f77f8c2e6e1163d063b61614854
#
_entry.id   f2474f77f8c2e6e1163d063b61614854
#
_cell.length_a   1.000
_cell.length_b   1.000
_cell.length_c   1.000
_cell.angle_alpha   90.00
_cell.angle_beta   90.00
_cell.angle_gamma   90.00
#
_symmetry.space_group_name_H-M   'P 1'
#
loop_
_entity.id
_entity.type
_entity.pdbx_description
1 polymer ?
#
loop_
_entity_poly.entity_id
_entity_poly.type
_entity_poly.pdbx_seq_one_letter_code
_entity_poly.pdbx_strand_id
1 'polypeptide(L)'
;MVKQTLDTFGSIDVLINNAGISYIGLLTDMTIDDWNQIVATNLTSVFSACRCTVPSMVHNKSGRIINISSVWGNVGASCEVAYSACKGGINSFTRALGKELAPSNITVNAIACGVIDTDMNRCFSEEERAELVAEIPAERMGQPQEVAELALSIASGHAYLNGQIITLDGGWI
;
A
#
# COMPACT_ATOMS: atom_id res chain seq x y z
N MET A 1 -6.01 3.37 -18.32
CA MET A 1 -6.49 2.29 -17.45
C MET A 1 -7.90 2.60 -16.91
N VAL A 2 -8.13 3.44 -15.89
CA VAL A 2 -9.45 3.65 -15.24
C VAL A 2 -10.57 3.93 -16.25
N LYS A 3 -10.38 4.91 -17.16
CA LYS A 3 -11.36 5.21 -18.21
C LYS A 3 -11.71 3.98 -19.05
N GLN A 4 -10.71 3.23 -19.49
CA GLN A 4 -10.92 2.02 -20.29
C GLN A 4 -11.69 0.94 -19.53
N THR A 5 -11.41 0.78 -18.22
CA THR A 5 -12.15 -0.16 -17.36
C THR A 5 -13.62 0.25 -17.24
N LEU A 6 -13.88 1.53 -16.98
CA LEU A 6 -15.24 2.06 -16.92
C LEU A 6 -15.98 1.93 -18.25
N ASP A 7 -15.32 2.22 -19.37
CA ASP A 7 -15.90 2.09 -20.71
C ASP A 7 -16.25 0.61 -21.03
N THR A 8 -15.49 -0.35 -20.47
CA THR A 8 -15.67 -1.77 -20.76
C THR A 8 -16.67 -2.44 -19.80
N PHE A 9 -16.59 -2.14 -18.50
CA PHE A 9 -17.33 -2.86 -17.47
C PHE A 9 -18.41 -2.02 -16.77
N GLY A 10 -18.46 -0.72 -17.03
CA GLY A 10 -19.48 0.20 -16.48
C GLY A 10 -19.19 0.69 -15.07
N SER A 11 -18.48 -0.10 -14.23
CA SER A 11 -18.15 0.26 -12.85
C SER A 11 -16.76 -0.25 -12.45
N ILE A 12 -16.28 0.28 -11.34
CA ILE A 12 -15.13 -0.24 -10.59
C ILE A 12 -15.58 -0.37 -9.14
N ASP A 13 -15.67 -1.59 -8.66
CA ASP A 13 -16.16 -1.89 -7.30
C ASP A 13 -15.02 -1.94 -6.29
N VAL A 14 -13.83 -2.37 -6.74
CA VAL A 14 -12.62 -2.48 -5.92
C VAL A 14 -11.44 -1.84 -6.63
N LEU A 15 -10.73 -0.96 -5.94
CA LEU A 15 -9.43 -0.41 -6.37
C LEU A 15 -8.35 -0.88 -5.41
N ILE A 16 -7.35 -1.60 -5.92
CA ILE A 16 -6.17 -1.98 -5.14
C ILE A 16 -4.96 -1.23 -5.67
N ASN A 17 -4.41 -0.32 -4.89
CA ASN A 17 -3.19 0.41 -5.20
C ASN A 17 -2.00 -0.38 -4.67
N ASN A 18 -1.45 -1.25 -5.52
CA ASN A 18 -0.34 -2.15 -5.18
C ASN A 18 1.01 -1.70 -5.75
N ALA A 19 1.02 -0.98 -6.87
CA ALA A 19 2.26 -0.59 -7.54
C ALA A 19 3.17 0.22 -6.61
N GLY A 20 4.44 -0.17 -6.55
CA GLY A 20 5.43 0.49 -5.72
C GLY A 20 6.84 0.07 -6.08
N ILE A 21 7.79 0.92 -5.76
CA ILE A 21 9.23 0.70 -5.90
C ILE A 21 9.93 1.12 -4.60
N SER A 22 11.09 0.54 -4.31
CA SER A 22 11.95 0.95 -3.21
C SER A 22 13.21 1.62 -3.74
N TYR A 23 13.87 2.35 -2.86
CA TYR A 23 15.22 2.87 -3.02
C TYR A 23 15.93 2.70 -1.68
N ILE A 24 17.03 1.98 -1.68
CA ILE A 24 17.85 1.73 -0.50
C ILE A 24 19.16 2.54 -0.67
N GLY A 25 19.39 3.48 0.22
CA GLY A 25 20.56 4.33 0.22
C GLY A 25 20.46 5.50 1.18
N LEU A 26 21.58 6.14 1.49
CA LEU A 26 21.58 7.32 2.36
C LEU A 26 20.84 8.48 1.70
N LEU A 27 20.19 9.31 2.51
CA LEU A 27 19.49 10.49 2.02
C LEU A 27 20.43 11.44 1.24
N THR A 28 21.69 11.53 1.66
CA THR A 28 22.68 12.40 1.02
C THR A 28 23.10 11.93 -0.37
N ASP A 29 22.92 10.65 -0.68
CA ASP A 29 23.29 10.03 -1.95
C ASP A 29 22.13 9.99 -2.95
N MET A 30 20.90 10.23 -2.44
CA MET A 30 19.69 10.26 -3.25
C MET A 30 19.64 11.52 -4.11
N THR A 31 19.42 11.33 -5.41
CA THR A 31 19.20 12.44 -6.33
C THR A 31 17.74 12.93 -6.26
N ILE A 32 17.52 14.15 -6.75
CA ILE A 32 16.15 14.68 -6.86
C ILE A 32 15.29 13.86 -7.84
N ASP A 33 15.92 13.25 -8.83
CA ASP A 33 15.21 12.40 -9.80
C ASP A 33 14.78 11.08 -9.16
N ASP A 34 15.64 10.46 -8.33
CA ASP A 34 15.28 9.27 -7.53
C ASP A 34 14.09 9.59 -6.60
N TRP A 35 14.18 10.71 -5.87
CA TRP A 35 13.08 11.17 -5.02
C TRP A 35 11.78 11.33 -5.81
N ASN A 36 11.84 12.03 -6.94
CA ASN A 36 10.67 12.28 -7.78
C ASN A 36 10.08 10.98 -8.32
N GLN A 37 10.92 10.02 -8.72
CA GLN A 37 10.48 8.71 -9.20
C GLN A 37 9.77 7.91 -8.11
N ILE A 38 10.33 7.87 -6.89
CA ILE A 38 9.73 7.20 -5.74
C ILE A 38 8.37 7.82 -5.40
N VAL A 39 8.30 9.15 -5.30
CA VAL A 39 7.06 9.87 -4.99
C VAL A 39 6.02 9.67 -6.10
N ALA A 40 6.42 9.77 -7.36
CA ALA A 40 5.53 9.59 -8.50
C ALA A 40 4.91 8.19 -8.49
N THR A 41 5.74 7.15 -8.26
CA THR A 41 5.30 5.76 -8.31
C THR A 41 4.52 5.36 -7.06
N ASN A 42 5.00 5.71 -5.86
CA ASN A 42 4.42 5.19 -4.62
C ASN A 42 3.26 6.03 -4.08
N LEU A 43 3.24 7.35 -4.32
CA LEU A 43 2.24 8.23 -3.72
C LEU A 43 1.35 8.93 -4.75
N THR A 44 1.95 9.57 -5.77
CA THR A 44 1.17 10.29 -6.80
C THR A 44 0.29 9.35 -7.60
N SER A 45 0.74 8.12 -7.86
CA SER A 45 -0.05 7.09 -8.56
C SER A 45 -1.32 6.73 -7.78
N VAL A 46 -1.23 6.57 -6.45
CA VAL A 46 -2.36 6.29 -5.56
C VAL A 46 -3.39 7.42 -5.62
N PHE A 47 -2.93 8.68 -5.48
CA PHE A 47 -3.79 9.85 -5.65
C PHE A 47 -4.49 9.84 -7.02
N SER A 48 -3.73 9.61 -8.10
CA SER A 48 -4.25 9.65 -9.47
C SER A 48 -5.29 8.56 -9.73
N ALA A 49 -5.03 7.33 -9.26
CA ALA A 49 -5.98 6.22 -9.39
C ALA A 49 -7.27 6.48 -8.60
N CYS A 50 -7.16 6.94 -7.35
CA CYS A 50 -8.31 7.29 -6.52
C CYS A 50 -9.11 8.43 -7.14
N ARG A 51 -8.45 9.52 -7.57
CA ARG A 51 -9.10 10.67 -8.21
C ARG A 51 -9.93 10.27 -9.44
N CYS A 52 -9.44 9.33 -10.24
CA CYS A 52 -10.15 8.86 -11.43
C CYS A 52 -11.27 7.86 -11.12
N THR A 53 -11.18 7.10 -10.03
CA THR A 53 -12.13 6.02 -9.70
C THR A 53 -13.25 6.48 -8.78
N VAL A 54 -12.95 7.33 -7.80
CA VAL A 54 -13.90 7.81 -6.78
C VAL A 54 -15.21 8.36 -7.35
N PRO A 55 -15.23 9.18 -8.44
CA PRO A 55 -16.50 9.69 -8.97
C PRO A 55 -17.50 8.60 -9.34
N SER A 56 -17.05 7.48 -9.91
CA SER A 56 -17.91 6.33 -10.24
C SER A 56 -18.40 5.62 -8.98
N MET A 57 -17.52 5.40 -7.99
CA MET A 57 -17.91 4.79 -6.72
C MET A 57 -18.92 5.63 -5.95
N VAL A 58 -18.76 6.96 -5.93
CA VAL A 58 -19.70 7.90 -5.29
C VAL A 58 -21.06 7.88 -5.99
N HIS A 59 -21.07 7.85 -7.33
CA HIS A 59 -22.32 7.72 -8.10
C HIS A 59 -23.06 6.43 -7.75
N ASN A 60 -22.35 5.31 -7.62
CA ASN A 60 -22.92 4.00 -7.32
C ASN A 60 -23.19 3.79 -5.82
N LYS A 61 -22.75 4.71 -4.95
CA LYS A 61 -22.79 4.60 -3.48
C LYS A 61 -22.21 3.28 -2.97
N SER A 62 -21.16 2.83 -3.60
CA SER A 62 -20.47 1.58 -3.27
C SER A 62 -19.03 1.61 -3.78
N GLY A 63 -18.09 1.11 -2.99
CA GLY A 63 -16.70 0.96 -3.39
C GLY A 63 -15.79 0.51 -2.26
N ARG A 64 -14.69 -0.11 -2.64
CA ARG A 64 -13.62 -0.53 -1.73
C ARG A 64 -12.28 -0.07 -2.30
N ILE A 65 -11.51 0.67 -1.52
CA ILE A 65 -10.16 1.09 -1.88
C ILE A 65 -9.20 0.46 -0.88
N ILE A 66 -8.20 -0.25 -1.40
CA ILE A 66 -7.18 -0.92 -0.60
C ILE A 66 -5.82 -0.43 -1.07
N ASN A 67 -5.06 0.16 -0.17
CA ASN A 67 -3.73 0.66 -0.45
C ASN A 67 -2.69 -0.30 0.16
N ILE A 68 -1.73 -0.75 -0.64
CA ILE A 68 -0.62 -1.55 -0.13
C ILE A 68 0.46 -0.61 0.39
N SER A 69 0.54 -0.55 1.71
CA SER A 69 1.49 0.25 2.47
C SER A 69 2.66 -0.62 2.95
N SER A 70 3.36 -0.17 3.97
CA SER A 70 4.48 -0.86 4.60
C SER A 70 4.53 -0.49 6.08
N VAL A 71 5.11 -1.37 6.90
CA VAL A 71 5.48 -1.05 8.29
C VAL A 71 6.40 0.17 8.35
N TRP A 72 7.22 0.41 7.33
CA TRP A 72 8.03 1.63 7.22
C TRP A 72 7.21 2.91 7.09
N GLY A 73 5.95 2.83 6.69
CA GLY A 73 5.00 3.94 6.77
C GLY A 73 4.52 4.22 8.20
N ASN A 74 4.70 3.30 9.15
CA ASN A 74 4.35 3.47 10.55
C ASN A 74 5.52 3.99 11.38
N VAL A 75 6.73 3.40 11.20
CA VAL A 75 7.89 3.64 12.05
C VAL A 75 9.07 4.30 11.34
N GLY A 76 9.10 4.24 10.00
CA GLY A 76 10.24 4.68 9.19
C GLY A 76 11.38 3.68 9.19
N ALA A 77 12.24 3.76 8.16
CA ALA A 77 13.45 2.94 8.06
C ALA A 77 14.67 3.78 7.69
N SER A 78 15.80 3.46 8.29
CA SER A 78 17.10 4.00 7.87
C SER A 78 17.39 3.55 6.44
N CYS A 79 18.04 4.38 5.66
CA CYS A 79 18.33 4.17 4.24
C CYS A 79 17.12 4.05 3.30
N GLU A 80 15.87 4.19 3.82
CA GLU A 80 14.64 4.16 3.02
C GLU A 80 13.76 5.39 3.28
N VAL A 81 14.36 6.57 3.44
CA VAL A 81 13.65 7.79 3.87
C VAL A 81 12.53 8.18 2.90
N ALA A 82 12.77 8.16 1.59
CA ALA A 82 11.75 8.52 0.59
C ALA A 82 10.62 7.49 0.53
N TYR A 83 10.95 6.20 0.61
CA TYR A 83 9.97 5.12 0.67
C TYR A 83 9.09 5.24 1.91
N SER A 84 9.71 5.41 3.09
CA SER A 84 9.01 5.62 4.37
C SER A 84 8.09 6.83 4.32
N ALA A 85 8.55 7.96 3.76
CA ALA A 85 7.75 9.17 3.60
C ALA A 85 6.51 8.90 2.71
N CYS A 86 6.68 8.18 1.58
CA CYS A 86 5.56 7.83 0.70
C CYS A 86 4.57 6.90 1.40
N LYS A 87 5.04 5.86 2.09
CA LYS A 87 4.17 4.90 2.79
C LYS A 87 3.46 5.53 3.99
N GLY A 88 4.12 6.43 4.72
CA GLY A 88 3.49 7.29 5.74
C GLY A 88 2.43 8.22 5.13
N GLY A 89 2.72 8.79 3.97
CA GLY A 89 1.76 9.57 3.18
C GLY A 89 0.54 8.76 2.78
N ILE A 90 0.72 7.51 2.31
CA ILE A 90 -0.39 6.58 2.01
C ILE A 90 -1.23 6.30 3.25
N ASN A 91 -0.61 6.09 4.42
CA ASN A 91 -1.32 5.84 5.67
C ASN A 91 -2.22 7.03 6.04
N SER A 92 -1.70 8.25 5.95
CA SER A 92 -2.47 9.46 6.22
C SER A 92 -3.55 9.70 5.15
N PHE A 93 -3.24 9.49 3.88
CA PHE A 93 -4.18 9.56 2.76
C PHE A 93 -5.35 8.59 2.94
N THR A 94 -5.07 7.35 3.33
CA THR A 94 -6.07 6.31 3.62
C THR A 94 -7.05 6.76 4.70
N ARG A 95 -6.54 7.28 5.82
CA ARG A 95 -7.36 7.77 6.93
C ARG A 95 -8.23 8.95 6.53
N ALA A 96 -7.68 9.89 5.79
CA ALA A 96 -8.40 11.09 5.35
C ALA A 96 -9.49 10.75 4.34
N LEU A 97 -9.15 10.00 3.28
CA LEU A 97 -10.06 9.64 2.22
C LEU A 97 -11.19 8.70 2.74
N GLY A 98 -10.86 7.80 3.69
CA GLY A 98 -11.87 6.97 4.34
C GLY A 98 -12.95 7.78 5.06
N LYS A 99 -12.56 8.85 5.76
CA LYS A 99 -13.53 9.77 6.40
C LYS A 99 -14.37 10.54 5.38
N GLU A 100 -13.73 11.00 4.30
CA GLU A 100 -14.40 11.76 3.25
C GLU A 100 -15.44 10.93 2.50
N LEU A 101 -15.15 9.67 2.23
CA LEU A 101 -15.98 8.80 1.40
C LEU A 101 -16.99 7.94 2.19
N ALA A 102 -16.88 7.89 3.51
CA ALA A 102 -17.79 7.12 4.37
C ALA A 102 -19.28 7.42 4.14
N PRO A 103 -19.71 8.70 3.97
CA PRO A 103 -21.12 9.02 3.67
C PRO A 103 -21.63 8.42 2.35
N SER A 104 -20.72 8.05 1.45
CA SER A 104 -21.04 7.42 0.15
C SER A 104 -20.97 5.89 0.20
N ASN A 105 -20.86 5.28 1.38
CA ASN A 105 -20.71 3.83 1.56
C ASN A 105 -19.45 3.26 0.85
N ILE A 106 -18.39 4.04 0.83
CA ILE A 106 -17.08 3.64 0.29
C ILE A 106 -16.11 3.50 1.46
N THR A 107 -15.38 2.40 1.52
CA THR A 107 -14.34 2.21 2.52
C THR A 107 -12.95 2.29 1.90
N VAL A 108 -12.02 2.88 2.65
CA VAL A 108 -10.63 3.03 2.26
C VAL A 108 -9.76 2.50 3.39
N ASN A 109 -9.00 1.44 3.13
CA ASN A 109 -8.11 0.84 4.11
C ASN A 109 -6.72 0.62 3.50
N ALA A 110 -5.72 0.40 4.34
CA ALA A 110 -4.38 0.03 3.88
C ALA A 110 -3.90 -1.23 4.60
N ILE A 111 -3.07 -2.00 3.91
CA ILE A 111 -2.30 -3.10 4.48
C ILE A 111 -0.86 -2.62 4.61
N ALA A 112 -0.38 -2.50 5.84
CA ALA A 112 1.02 -2.20 6.14
C ALA A 112 1.79 -3.51 6.20
N CYS A 113 2.42 -3.88 5.08
CA CYS A 113 3.18 -5.11 4.95
C CYS A 113 4.52 -4.99 5.68
N GLY A 114 4.91 -6.06 6.36
CA GLY A 114 6.30 -6.32 6.76
C GLY A 114 7.12 -6.80 5.57
N VAL A 115 8.07 -7.71 5.83
CA VAL A 115 8.92 -8.30 4.79
C VAL A 115 8.17 -9.41 4.07
N ILE A 116 7.87 -9.20 2.80
CA ILE A 116 7.17 -10.17 1.94
C ILE A 116 8.16 -10.71 0.91
N ASP A 117 8.16 -12.01 0.69
CA ASP A 117 9.04 -12.69 -0.27
C ASP A 117 8.61 -12.36 -1.72
N THR A 118 9.17 -11.27 -2.24
CA THR A 118 8.89 -10.71 -3.57
C THR A 118 10.17 -10.32 -4.28
N ASP A 119 10.05 -9.97 -5.56
CA ASP A 119 11.17 -9.47 -6.37
C ASP A 119 11.85 -8.23 -5.77
N MET A 120 11.12 -7.42 -5.01
CA MET A 120 11.65 -6.23 -4.34
C MET A 120 12.76 -6.59 -3.34
N ASN A 121 12.70 -7.77 -2.72
CA ASN A 121 13.65 -8.24 -1.72
C ASN A 121 14.73 -9.18 -2.30
N ARG A 122 14.81 -9.32 -3.64
CA ARG A 122 15.86 -10.14 -4.30
C ARG A 122 17.25 -9.51 -4.27
N CYS A 123 17.35 -8.25 -3.93
CA CYS A 123 18.64 -7.56 -3.78
C CYS A 123 19.45 -8.05 -2.56
N PHE A 124 18.78 -8.67 -1.57
CA PHE A 124 19.44 -9.18 -0.37
C PHE A 124 20.13 -10.51 -0.63
N SER A 125 21.36 -10.66 -0.11
CA SER A 125 22.08 -11.93 -0.06
C SER A 125 21.34 -12.96 0.83
N GLU A 126 21.77 -14.24 0.78
CA GLU A 126 21.18 -15.27 1.65
C GLU A 126 21.45 -14.97 3.13
N GLU A 127 22.63 -14.43 3.45
CA GLU A 127 23.00 -14.05 4.81
C GLU A 127 22.10 -12.89 5.32
N GLU A 128 21.96 -11.81 4.53
CA GLU A 128 21.11 -10.67 4.88
C GLU A 128 19.64 -11.08 5.02
N ARG A 129 19.18 -12.01 4.17
CA ARG A 129 17.81 -12.58 4.31
C ARG A 129 17.65 -13.39 5.61
N ALA A 130 18.66 -14.16 5.99
CA ALA A 130 18.63 -14.93 7.22
C ALA A 130 18.64 -14.01 8.46
N GLU A 131 19.44 -12.94 8.45
CA GLU A 131 19.46 -11.94 9.52
C GLU A 131 18.09 -11.26 9.64
N LEU A 132 17.50 -10.84 8.53
CA LEU A 132 16.18 -10.20 8.48
C LEU A 132 15.08 -11.14 9.01
N VAL A 133 15.12 -12.42 8.62
CA VAL A 133 14.17 -13.44 9.10
C VAL A 133 14.31 -13.67 10.62
N ALA A 134 15.53 -13.61 11.14
CA ALA A 134 15.78 -13.78 12.58
C ALA A 134 15.18 -12.64 13.44
N GLU A 135 14.95 -11.47 12.86
CA GLU A 135 14.26 -10.35 13.52
C GLU A 135 12.74 -10.53 13.58
N ILE A 136 12.18 -11.36 12.69
CA ILE A 136 10.73 -11.55 12.58
C ILE A 136 10.28 -12.66 13.52
N PRO A 137 9.39 -12.40 14.51
CA PRO A 137 8.93 -13.43 15.46
C PRO A 137 8.27 -14.65 14.80
N ALA A 138 7.67 -14.50 13.63
CA ALA A 138 7.12 -15.61 12.85
C ALA A 138 8.21 -16.49 12.18
N GLU A 139 9.50 -16.14 12.33
CA GLU A 139 10.68 -16.86 11.82
C GLU A 139 10.66 -17.11 10.30
N ARG A 140 9.98 -16.25 9.56
CA ARG A 140 9.89 -16.29 8.09
C ARG A 140 9.45 -14.97 7.49
N MET A 141 9.72 -14.77 6.23
CA MET A 141 9.06 -13.74 5.43
C MET A 141 7.59 -14.09 5.19
N GLY A 142 6.73 -13.08 5.08
CA GLY A 142 5.37 -13.25 4.59
C GLY A 142 5.36 -13.67 3.12
N GLN A 143 4.25 -14.25 2.67
CA GLN A 143 4.06 -14.61 1.28
C GLN A 143 3.10 -13.64 0.57
N PRO A 144 3.27 -13.36 -0.73
CA PRO A 144 2.35 -12.52 -1.49
C PRO A 144 0.89 -12.97 -1.37
N GLN A 145 0.65 -14.28 -1.26
CA GLN A 145 -0.67 -14.88 -1.08
C GLN A 145 -1.33 -14.44 0.22
N GLU A 146 -0.58 -14.30 1.31
CA GLU A 146 -1.12 -13.85 2.62
C GLU A 146 -1.61 -12.39 2.53
N VAL A 147 -0.89 -11.55 1.79
CA VAL A 147 -1.32 -10.16 1.52
C VAL A 147 -2.58 -10.16 0.64
N ALA A 148 -2.62 -11.01 -0.39
CA ALA A 148 -3.77 -11.12 -1.29
C ALA A 148 -5.02 -11.65 -0.56
N GLU A 149 -4.90 -12.62 0.33
CA GLU A 149 -5.99 -13.16 1.15
C GLU A 149 -6.56 -12.08 2.07
N LEU A 150 -5.71 -11.28 2.72
CA LEU A 150 -6.15 -10.15 3.54
C LEU A 150 -6.84 -9.08 2.68
N ALA A 151 -6.28 -8.75 1.52
CA ALA A 151 -6.89 -7.79 0.59
C ALA A 151 -8.27 -8.29 0.11
N LEU A 152 -8.40 -9.58 -0.21
CA LEU A 152 -9.69 -10.19 -0.58
C LEU A 152 -10.69 -10.13 0.56
N SER A 153 -10.27 -10.42 1.79
CA SER A 153 -11.12 -10.32 2.98
C SER A 153 -11.66 -8.91 3.17
N ILE A 154 -10.80 -7.89 3.05
CA ILE A 154 -11.20 -6.48 3.15
C ILE A 154 -12.15 -6.08 2.00
N ALA A 155 -11.90 -6.57 0.78
CA ALA A 155 -12.72 -6.27 -0.40
C ALA A 155 -14.11 -6.89 -0.31
N SER A 156 -14.21 -8.11 0.23
CA SER A 156 -15.44 -8.92 0.21
C SER A 156 -16.40 -8.64 1.37
N GLY A 157 -15.96 -7.93 2.41
CA GLY A 157 -16.76 -7.74 3.62
C GLY A 157 -16.41 -6.46 4.37
N HIS A 158 -16.73 -6.46 5.67
CA HIS A 158 -16.28 -5.45 6.63
C HIS A 158 -16.68 -4.00 6.30
N ALA A 159 -17.98 -3.77 5.99
CA ALA A 159 -18.47 -2.43 5.62
C ALA A 159 -18.24 -1.36 6.69
N TYR A 160 -17.99 -1.74 7.95
CA TYR A 160 -17.66 -0.83 9.05
C TYR A 160 -16.15 -0.64 9.25
N LEU A 161 -15.30 -1.43 8.56
CA LEU A 161 -13.85 -1.28 8.56
C LEU A 161 -13.47 -0.17 7.58
N ASN A 162 -13.10 1.01 8.10
CA ASN A 162 -12.79 2.17 7.27
C ASN A 162 -11.70 3.04 7.88
N GLY A 163 -10.79 3.54 7.07
CA GLY A 163 -9.68 4.39 7.47
C GLY A 163 -8.59 3.65 8.27
N GLN A 164 -8.54 2.32 8.20
CA GLN A 164 -7.62 1.50 8.99
C GLN A 164 -6.33 1.20 8.23
N ILE A 165 -5.25 1.10 9.02
CA ILE A 165 -3.94 0.63 8.55
C ILE A 165 -3.72 -0.70 9.26
N ILE A 166 -3.87 -1.78 8.53
CA ILE A 166 -3.81 -3.14 9.07
C ILE A 166 -2.39 -3.67 8.85
N THR A 167 -1.69 -3.96 9.92
CA THR A 167 -0.33 -4.50 9.85
C THR A 167 -0.36 -6.00 9.59
N LEU A 168 0.49 -6.45 8.67
CA LEU A 168 0.70 -7.85 8.32
C LEU A 168 2.22 -8.09 8.21
N ASP A 169 2.86 -8.46 9.31
CA ASP A 169 4.32 -8.43 9.43
C ASP A 169 4.95 -9.59 10.23
N GLY A 170 4.16 -10.58 10.64
CA GLY A 170 4.66 -11.69 11.45
C GLY A 170 5.02 -11.31 12.90
N GLY A 171 4.54 -10.16 13.37
CA GLY A 171 4.82 -9.64 14.72
C GLY A 171 6.13 -8.85 14.81
N TRP A 172 6.66 -8.36 13.68
CA TRP A 172 7.98 -7.73 13.62
C TRP A 172 8.01 -6.33 14.26
N ILE A 173 6.98 -5.48 14.06
CA ILE A 173 6.94 -4.08 14.50
C ILE A 173 5.61 -3.75 15.18
#